data_3462e25a76ea68b22e6dcf7cf8805f9e
#
_entry.id   3462e25a76ea68b22e6dcf7cf8805f9e
#
_cell.length_a   1.000
_cell.length_b   1.000
_cell.length_c   1.000
_cell.angle_alpha   90.00
_cell.angle_beta   90.00
_cell.angle_gamma   90.00
#
_symmetry.space_group_name_H-M   'P 1'
#
loop_
_entity.id
_entity.type
_entity.pdbx_description
1 polymer ?
#
loop_
_entity_poly.entity_id
_entity_poly.type
_entity_poly.pdbx_seq_one_letter_code
_entity_poly.pdbx_strand_id
1 'polypeptide(L)'
;MLLSSLFFNRKLSEGELYSPRKNGGNMAITAKELAKKLGLSESAISLALNNKPGVSTYTRKKVVSAAKEFGYDFSRIHAQESPGASRGTIYFIFYRKHGAIVTDTPFFSQLSAGVEAECQIRQYDLNILYLYDEKNIDKLLLNWTRIGVKGIVLLGTEMSEQDFIPFTNSPIPLVLLDNYFENQEVDSVLINNVRGAFTATNYLIQKRKQQPGYLRSAYPINNFENRADGFYKSIRENGMSPSRSIVHRLTPSVEGACADMNALLEDDEPLAPCYFADNDQIATGAIKAFREKGYRVPLDISVIGFDDVPLCTYIEPPLSTIRVPKQYMGKLAVRRLCELIQDPDNIPVKMEVATSLIDRKSISPRT
;
A
#
# COMPACT_ATOMS: atom_id res chain seq x y z
N MET A 1 -43.26 -30.64 -11.40
CA MET A 1 -44.36 -29.70 -11.66
C MET A 1 -43.66 -28.45 -12.16
N LEU A 2 -43.52 -28.30 -13.47
CA LEU A 2 -44.47 -27.72 -14.44
C LEU A 2 -44.65 -26.22 -14.13
N LEU A 3 -44.38 -25.26 -14.92
CA LEU A 3 -44.55 -24.84 -16.33
C LEU A 3 -44.10 -23.39 -16.36
N SER A 4 -43.76 -22.67 -17.34
CA SER A 4 -43.68 -22.72 -18.82
C SER A 4 -43.23 -21.35 -19.30
N SER A 5 -42.26 -21.31 -20.15
CA SER A 5 -42.20 -20.79 -21.52
C SER A 5 -43.21 -19.71 -21.94
N LEU A 6 -42.69 -18.64 -22.52
CA LEU A 6 -43.35 -17.99 -23.68
C LEU A 6 -42.29 -17.34 -24.60
N PHE A 7 -42.28 -17.88 -25.81
CA PHE A 7 -41.56 -17.46 -27.01
C PHE A 7 -42.06 -16.11 -27.53
N PHE A 8 -41.18 -15.31 -28.11
CA PHE A 8 -41.55 -14.54 -29.28
C PHE A 8 -40.42 -14.58 -30.31
N ASN A 9 -40.62 -15.42 -31.31
CA ASN A 9 -39.88 -15.47 -32.56
C ASN A 9 -40.28 -14.32 -33.43
N ARG A 10 -39.33 -13.57 -34.00
CA ARG A 10 -39.52 -12.85 -35.25
C ARG A 10 -38.34 -13.12 -36.15
N LYS A 11 -38.57 -13.98 -37.14
CA LYS A 11 -37.71 -14.16 -38.32
C LYS A 11 -37.64 -12.82 -39.07
N LEU A 12 -36.44 -12.41 -39.45
CA LEU A 12 -36.18 -11.58 -40.59
C LEU A 12 -35.21 -12.30 -41.51
N SER A 13 -35.58 -12.31 -42.77
CA SER A 13 -35.16 -13.03 -43.92
C SER A 13 -33.68 -12.86 -44.28
N GLU A 14 -33.15 -13.95 -44.83
CA GLU A 14 -31.90 -14.06 -45.59
C GLU A 14 -31.88 -13.07 -46.77
N GLY A 15 -30.70 -12.52 -47.03
CA GLY A 15 -30.38 -11.91 -48.29
C GLY A 15 -29.29 -10.85 -48.20
N GLU A 16 -28.11 -11.28 -48.46
CA GLU A 16 -27.04 -10.71 -49.25
C GLU A 16 -25.64 -10.94 -48.63
N LEU A 17 -25.02 -11.99 -49.14
CA LEU A 17 -23.59 -12.21 -49.08
C LEU A 17 -22.86 -11.05 -49.78
N TYR A 18 -22.15 -10.24 -48.95
CA TYR A 18 -21.18 -9.28 -49.51
C TYR A 18 -19.78 -9.90 -49.47
N SER A 19 -19.30 -10.30 -50.63
CA SER A 19 -17.93 -10.76 -50.86
C SER A 19 -16.93 -9.62 -50.62
N PRO A 20 -15.77 -9.86 -50.01
CA PRO A 20 -14.80 -8.80 -49.80
C PRO A 20 -14.06 -8.50 -51.11
N ARG A 21 -14.29 -7.32 -51.67
CA ARG A 21 -13.40 -6.75 -52.70
C ARG A 21 -12.07 -6.38 -52.06
N LYS A 22 -11.03 -7.09 -52.45
CA LYS A 22 -9.64 -6.63 -52.30
C LYS A 22 -9.44 -5.41 -53.20
N ASN A 23 -9.21 -4.24 -52.55
CA ASN A 23 -8.38 -3.17 -53.15
C ASN A 23 -8.08 -2.06 -52.16
N GLY A 24 -6.79 -1.76 -51.95
CA GLY A 24 -6.30 -0.43 -51.58
C GLY A 24 -6.25 -0.13 -50.07
N GLY A 25 -5.07 0.04 -49.54
CA GLY A 25 -4.64 0.69 -48.30
C GLY A 25 -5.71 1.05 -47.27
N ASN A 26 -5.81 0.29 -46.21
CA ASN A 26 -6.68 0.61 -45.07
C ASN A 26 -6.12 1.87 -44.36
N MET A 27 -6.53 3.06 -44.78
CA MET A 27 -6.31 4.27 -43.97
C MET A 27 -7.23 4.17 -42.76
N ALA A 28 -6.62 4.03 -41.56
CA ALA A 28 -7.33 4.04 -40.31
C ALA A 28 -8.18 5.32 -40.19
N ILE A 29 -9.44 5.18 -39.73
CA ILE A 29 -10.33 6.31 -39.57
C ILE A 29 -9.74 7.35 -38.61
N THR A 30 -9.88 8.63 -38.95
CA THR A 30 -9.42 9.73 -38.08
C THR A 30 -10.48 10.09 -37.02
N ALA A 31 -10.05 10.77 -35.93
CA ALA A 31 -10.97 11.26 -34.91
C ALA A 31 -12.05 12.20 -35.48
N LYS A 32 -11.70 12.99 -36.50
CA LYS A 32 -12.61 13.89 -37.20
C LYS A 32 -13.68 13.15 -38.02
N GLU A 33 -13.28 12.08 -38.68
CA GLU A 33 -14.22 11.23 -39.43
C GLU A 33 -15.12 10.43 -38.46
N LEU A 34 -14.58 9.98 -37.33
CA LEU A 34 -15.34 9.31 -36.28
C LEU A 34 -16.40 10.29 -35.67
N ALA A 35 -16.00 11.54 -35.43
CA ALA A 35 -16.89 12.60 -34.97
C ALA A 35 -18.06 12.80 -35.91
N LYS A 36 -17.78 12.90 -37.23
CA LYS A 36 -18.79 13.04 -38.27
C LYS A 36 -19.74 11.84 -38.32
N LYS A 37 -19.21 10.61 -38.22
CA LYS A 37 -20.03 9.38 -38.26
C LYS A 37 -20.93 9.24 -37.03
N LEU A 38 -20.49 9.68 -35.86
CA LEU A 38 -21.25 9.54 -34.62
C LEU A 38 -22.12 10.75 -34.28
N GLY A 39 -22.05 11.84 -35.07
CA GLY A 39 -22.77 13.08 -34.80
C GLY A 39 -22.32 13.78 -33.52
N LEU A 40 -21.03 13.67 -33.18
CA LEU A 40 -20.43 14.26 -31.97
C LEU A 40 -19.39 15.31 -32.35
N SER A 41 -19.06 16.20 -31.42
CA SER A 41 -17.96 17.14 -31.61
C SER A 41 -16.60 16.43 -31.55
N GLU A 42 -15.60 16.96 -32.26
CA GLU A 42 -14.22 16.41 -32.18
C GLU A 42 -13.68 16.44 -30.76
N SER A 43 -14.04 17.44 -29.97
CA SER A 43 -13.69 17.52 -28.54
C SER A 43 -14.34 16.38 -27.73
N ALA A 44 -15.61 16.04 -27.97
CA ALA A 44 -16.27 14.92 -27.28
C ALA A 44 -15.66 13.58 -27.66
N ILE A 45 -15.27 13.37 -28.91
CA ILE A 45 -14.51 12.18 -29.33
C ILE A 45 -13.18 12.11 -28.63
N SER A 46 -12.40 13.19 -28.59
CA SER A 46 -11.12 13.27 -27.92
C SER A 46 -11.24 12.95 -26.41
N LEU A 47 -12.21 13.56 -25.72
CA LEU A 47 -12.46 13.29 -24.30
C LEU A 47 -12.86 11.82 -24.05
N ALA A 48 -13.69 11.25 -24.94
CA ALA A 48 -14.14 9.87 -24.83
C ALA A 48 -13.00 8.87 -25.06
N LEU A 49 -12.19 9.06 -26.10
CA LEU A 49 -11.06 8.19 -26.45
C LEU A 49 -9.93 8.27 -25.42
N ASN A 50 -9.64 9.47 -24.91
CA ASN A 50 -8.57 9.72 -23.92
C ASN A 50 -9.04 9.55 -22.46
N ASN A 51 -10.19 8.94 -22.23
CA ASN A 51 -10.76 8.69 -20.90
C ASN A 51 -10.85 9.93 -19.98
N LYS A 52 -10.92 11.16 -20.54
CA LYS A 52 -11.00 12.41 -19.77
C LYS A 52 -12.43 12.73 -19.32
N PRO A 53 -12.63 13.45 -18.20
CA PRO A 53 -13.96 13.90 -17.78
C PRO A 53 -14.57 14.88 -18.82
N GLY A 54 -15.91 14.98 -18.85
CA GLY A 54 -16.63 15.87 -19.78
C GLY A 54 -17.54 15.15 -20.78
N VAL A 55 -17.57 13.81 -20.77
CA VAL A 55 -18.53 13.00 -21.53
C VAL A 55 -19.16 11.92 -20.65
N SER A 56 -20.43 11.58 -20.91
CA SER A 56 -21.13 10.53 -20.16
C SER A 56 -20.50 9.14 -20.38
N THR A 57 -20.68 8.22 -19.43
CA THR A 57 -20.23 6.83 -19.57
C THR A 57 -20.86 6.12 -20.77
N TYR A 58 -22.11 6.46 -21.10
CA TYR A 58 -22.79 5.96 -22.28
C TYR A 58 -22.13 6.45 -23.57
N THR A 59 -21.88 7.77 -23.68
CA THR A 59 -21.19 8.36 -24.83
C THR A 59 -19.80 7.79 -25.02
N ARG A 60 -19.06 7.61 -23.94
CA ARG A 60 -17.72 7.00 -23.95
C ARG A 60 -17.75 5.57 -24.51
N LYS A 61 -18.62 4.71 -23.99
CA LYS A 61 -18.79 3.34 -24.51
C LYS A 61 -19.12 3.32 -26.00
N LYS A 62 -20.06 4.17 -26.44
CA LYS A 62 -20.44 4.30 -27.84
C LYS A 62 -19.28 4.70 -28.75
N VAL A 63 -18.50 5.68 -28.34
CA VAL A 63 -17.31 6.15 -29.10
C VAL A 63 -16.22 5.08 -29.17
N VAL A 64 -15.90 4.42 -28.06
CA VAL A 64 -14.85 3.37 -28.04
C VAL A 64 -15.27 2.15 -28.88
N SER A 65 -16.54 1.73 -28.84
CA SER A 65 -17.04 0.64 -29.68
C SER A 65 -16.96 0.99 -31.17
N ALA A 66 -17.43 2.17 -31.56
CA ALA A 66 -17.36 2.61 -32.93
C ALA A 66 -15.92 2.80 -33.43
N ALA A 67 -15.02 3.29 -32.59
CA ALA A 67 -13.60 3.40 -32.90
C ALA A 67 -12.96 2.03 -33.22
N LYS A 68 -13.29 1.00 -32.44
CA LYS A 68 -12.86 -0.39 -32.71
C LYS A 68 -13.46 -0.94 -34.01
N GLU A 69 -14.75 -0.72 -34.24
CA GLU A 69 -15.47 -1.20 -35.39
C GLU A 69 -14.95 -0.57 -36.71
N PHE A 70 -14.64 0.71 -36.69
CA PHE A 70 -14.17 1.45 -37.88
C PHE A 70 -12.65 1.45 -38.03
N GLY A 71 -11.90 0.66 -37.22
CA GLY A 71 -10.46 0.51 -37.36
C GLY A 71 -9.70 1.79 -37.00
N TYR A 72 -10.15 2.53 -35.98
CA TYR A 72 -9.42 3.67 -35.46
C TYR A 72 -8.07 3.21 -34.89
N ASP A 73 -6.99 3.89 -35.29
CA ASP A 73 -5.66 3.62 -34.80
C ASP A 73 -5.46 4.18 -33.38
N PHE A 74 -5.67 3.33 -32.39
CA PHE A 74 -5.51 3.67 -30.98
C PHE A 74 -4.06 3.99 -30.59
N SER A 75 -3.06 3.62 -31.40
CA SER A 75 -1.66 4.00 -31.15
C SER A 75 -1.47 5.52 -31.17
N ARG A 76 -2.30 6.22 -31.93
CA ARG A 76 -2.32 7.69 -31.97
C ARG A 76 -2.82 8.35 -30.69
N ILE A 77 -3.63 7.65 -29.89
CA ILE A 77 -4.08 8.13 -28.57
C ILE A 77 -2.90 8.10 -27.61
N HIS A 78 -2.15 7.02 -27.60
CA HIS A 78 -0.93 6.90 -26.80
C HIS A 78 0.21 7.79 -27.32
N ALA A 79 0.26 8.08 -28.62
CA ALA A 79 1.23 8.99 -29.22
C ALA A 79 0.96 10.49 -28.91
N GLN A 80 -0.29 10.89 -28.62
CA GLN A 80 -0.60 12.24 -28.16
C GLN A 80 -0.46 12.41 -26.63
N GLU A 81 -0.31 11.32 -25.87
CA GLU A 81 0.04 11.31 -24.45
C GLU A 81 1.50 10.87 -24.22
N SER A 82 2.35 10.97 -25.23
CA SER A 82 3.81 10.89 -25.01
C SER A 82 4.36 12.25 -24.59
N PRO A 83 4.36 12.59 -23.29
CA PRO A 83 5.34 13.52 -22.78
C PRO A 83 6.63 12.69 -22.70
N GLY A 84 7.54 12.83 -23.65
CA GLY A 84 8.86 12.25 -23.68
C GLY A 84 8.93 10.69 -23.58
N ALA A 85 9.76 10.05 -24.39
CA ALA A 85 10.01 8.61 -24.28
C ALA A 85 10.32 8.23 -22.82
N SER A 86 9.80 7.07 -22.37
CA SER A 86 10.10 6.53 -21.04
C SER A 86 11.62 6.55 -20.80
N ARG A 87 12.03 7.00 -19.62
CA ARG A 87 13.45 7.03 -19.21
C ARG A 87 13.98 5.65 -18.85
N GLY A 88 13.13 4.63 -18.91
CA GLY A 88 13.40 3.24 -18.59
C GLY A 88 12.51 2.71 -17.45
N THR A 89 12.80 1.50 -16.99
CA THR A 89 11.96 0.79 -16.04
C THR A 89 12.58 0.79 -14.65
N ILE A 90 11.76 1.10 -13.64
CA ILE A 90 12.04 0.93 -12.21
C ILE A 90 11.28 -0.31 -11.73
N TYR A 91 11.92 -1.13 -10.92
CA TYR A 91 11.29 -2.25 -10.24
C TYR A 91 10.93 -1.86 -8.81
N PHE A 92 9.67 -2.07 -8.43
CA PHE A 92 9.23 -2.03 -7.04
C PHE A 92 9.06 -3.46 -6.56
N ILE A 93 9.91 -3.87 -5.63
CA ILE A 93 10.02 -5.25 -5.17
C ILE A 93 9.45 -5.36 -3.77
N PHE A 94 8.45 -6.21 -3.60
CA PHE A 94 7.93 -6.63 -2.31
C PHE A 94 8.69 -7.88 -1.85
N TYR A 95 9.54 -7.74 -0.84
CA TYR A 95 10.16 -8.90 -0.21
C TYR A 95 9.21 -9.47 0.85
N ARG A 96 8.79 -10.71 0.69
CA ARG A 96 7.90 -11.45 1.59
C ARG A 96 8.65 -12.64 2.18
N LYS A 97 9.10 -12.54 3.43
CA LYS A 97 9.76 -13.66 4.12
C LYS A 97 8.73 -14.65 4.64
N HIS A 98 7.69 -14.15 5.29
CA HIS A 98 6.62 -14.93 5.90
C HIS A 98 5.26 -14.60 5.30
N GLY A 99 5.11 -13.46 4.66
CA GLY A 99 3.84 -12.96 4.17
C GLY A 99 2.81 -12.69 5.27
N ALA A 100 3.25 -12.64 6.54
CA ALA A 100 2.37 -12.41 7.67
C ALA A 100 2.07 -10.91 7.88
N ILE A 101 2.96 -10.04 7.41
CA ILE A 101 2.87 -8.58 7.57
C ILE A 101 2.72 -7.91 6.22
N VAL A 102 3.59 -8.27 5.25
CA VAL A 102 3.52 -7.78 3.87
C VAL A 102 2.43 -8.53 3.12
N THR A 103 1.20 -8.08 3.28
CA THR A 103 -0.02 -8.64 2.67
C THR A 103 -0.72 -7.58 1.83
N ASP A 104 -1.80 -7.95 1.16
CA ASP A 104 -2.59 -7.02 0.34
C ASP A 104 -3.47 -6.10 1.22
N THR A 105 -2.81 -5.33 2.10
CA THR A 105 -3.45 -4.39 3.02
C THR A 105 -3.48 -2.96 2.47
N PRO A 106 -4.40 -2.11 2.96
CA PRO A 106 -4.42 -0.69 2.60
C PRO A 106 -3.11 0.06 2.90
N PHE A 107 -2.28 -0.43 3.82
CA PHE A 107 -0.97 0.16 4.10
C PHE A 107 -0.08 0.08 2.85
N PHE A 108 0.13 -1.12 2.32
CA PHE A 108 1.02 -1.36 1.19
C PHE A 108 0.45 -0.83 -0.13
N SER A 109 -0.87 -0.88 -0.33
CA SER A 109 -1.49 -0.29 -1.52
C SER A 109 -1.33 1.23 -1.58
N GLN A 110 -1.42 1.94 -0.45
CA GLN A 110 -1.17 3.38 -0.38
C GLN A 110 0.32 3.71 -0.59
N LEU A 111 1.23 2.87 -0.09
CA LEU A 111 2.67 3.00 -0.32
C LEU A 111 2.98 2.86 -1.83
N SER A 112 2.43 1.82 -2.46
CA SER A 112 2.54 1.56 -3.91
C SER A 112 2.01 2.72 -4.75
N ALA A 113 0.86 3.27 -4.39
CA ALA A 113 0.29 4.43 -5.08
C ALA A 113 1.25 5.65 -5.02
N GLY A 114 2.01 5.79 -3.94
CA GLY A 114 3.06 6.82 -3.84
C GLY A 114 4.23 6.57 -4.79
N VAL A 115 4.71 5.33 -4.87
CA VAL A 115 5.77 4.90 -5.80
C VAL A 115 5.32 5.12 -7.25
N GLU A 116 4.14 4.63 -7.61
CA GLU A 116 3.57 4.75 -8.95
C GLU A 116 3.43 6.23 -9.39
N ALA A 117 2.83 7.05 -8.55
CA ALA A 117 2.63 8.47 -8.86
C ALA A 117 3.94 9.21 -9.12
N GLU A 118 5.00 8.93 -8.36
CA GLU A 118 6.29 9.59 -8.56
C GLU A 118 7.03 9.03 -9.78
N CYS A 119 6.93 7.72 -10.07
CA CYS A 119 7.47 7.12 -11.30
C CYS A 119 6.83 7.78 -12.54
N GLN A 120 5.52 7.99 -12.55
CA GLN A 120 4.82 8.69 -13.63
C GLN A 120 5.33 10.12 -13.81
N ILE A 121 5.48 10.89 -12.71
CA ILE A 121 6.01 12.27 -12.74
C ILE A 121 7.44 12.29 -13.32
N ARG A 122 8.25 11.28 -13.00
CA ARG A 122 9.65 11.17 -13.43
C ARG A 122 9.80 10.47 -14.77
N GLN A 123 8.71 10.06 -15.42
CA GLN A 123 8.67 9.38 -16.72
C GLN A 123 9.41 8.02 -16.72
N TYR A 124 9.29 7.25 -15.63
CA TYR A 124 9.75 5.88 -15.55
C TYR A 124 8.57 4.92 -15.61
N ASP A 125 8.74 3.81 -16.30
CA ASP A 125 7.81 2.68 -16.24
C ASP A 125 8.02 1.95 -14.91
N LEU A 126 6.94 1.50 -14.28
CA LEU A 126 6.97 0.78 -13.00
C LEU A 126 6.57 -0.67 -13.21
N ASN A 127 7.42 -1.60 -12.76
CA ASN A 127 7.09 -3.01 -12.63
C ASN A 127 7.07 -3.40 -11.15
N ILE A 128 5.99 -4.04 -10.71
CA ILE A 128 5.85 -4.56 -9.34
C ILE A 128 6.16 -6.05 -9.35
N LEU A 129 7.05 -6.48 -8.46
CA LEU A 129 7.48 -7.86 -8.29
C LEU A 129 7.34 -8.31 -6.84
N TYR A 130 7.07 -9.60 -6.66
CA TYR A 130 7.05 -10.24 -5.33
C TYR A 130 8.19 -11.26 -5.26
N LEU A 131 9.05 -11.14 -4.26
CA LEU A 131 10.10 -12.10 -3.96
C LEU A 131 9.78 -12.83 -2.66
N TYR A 132 9.89 -14.14 -2.68
CA TYR A 132 9.61 -15.04 -1.56
C TYR A 132 10.88 -15.82 -1.22
N ASP A 133 11.64 -15.41 -0.20
CA ASP A 133 12.87 -16.09 0.26
C ASP A 133 13.76 -16.64 -0.90
N GLU A 134 14.06 -15.76 -1.85
CA GLU A 134 14.71 -16.14 -3.12
C GLU A 134 16.20 -16.44 -2.91
N LYS A 135 16.63 -17.64 -3.27
CA LYS A 135 18.02 -18.10 -3.10
C LYS A 135 18.99 -17.65 -4.20
N ASN A 136 18.50 -17.01 -5.27
CA ASN A 136 19.28 -16.67 -6.46
C ASN A 136 19.22 -15.18 -6.82
N ILE A 137 19.24 -14.31 -5.82
CA ILE A 137 19.15 -12.84 -6.01
C ILE A 137 20.23 -12.34 -6.98
N ASP A 138 21.47 -12.82 -6.87
CA ASP A 138 22.56 -12.42 -7.76
C ASP A 138 22.23 -12.67 -9.25
N LYS A 139 21.63 -13.82 -9.55
CA LYS A 139 21.21 -14.13 -10.94
C LYS A 139 20.08 -13.22 -11.41
N LEU A 140 19.14 -12.87 -10.51
CA LEU A 140 18.07 -11.93 -10.83
C LEU A 140 18.64 -10.54 -11.12
N LEU A 141 19.53 -10.03 -10.27
CA LEU A 141 20.18 -8.73 -10.44
C LEU A 141 20.97 -8.67 -11.76
N LEU A 142 21.74 -9.71 -12.08
CA LEU A 142 22.45 -9.81 -13.35
C LEU A 142 21.49 -9.80 -14.55
N ASN A 143 20.38 -10.53 -14.49
CA ASN A 143 19.39 -10.53 -15.54
C ASN A 143 18.73 -9.16 -15.71
N TRP A 144 18.34 -8.51 -14.61
CA TRP A 144 17.73 -7.17 -14.64
C TRP A 144 18.69 -6.11 -15.18
N THR A 145 19.98 -6.23 -14.88
CA THR A 145 21.02 -5.39 -15.49
C THR A 145 21.06 -5.58 -17.01
N ARG A 146 21.02 -6.83 -17.48
CA ARG A 146 21.05 -7.14 -18.93
C ARG A 146 19.85 -6.60 -19.69
N ILE A 147 18.66 -6.62 -19.08
CA ILE A 147 17.44 -6.07 -19.70
C ILE A 147 17.28 -4.55 -19.48
N GLY A 148 18.24 -3.90 -18.79
CA GLY A 148 18.31 -2.46 -18.69
C GLY A 148 17.42 -1.83 -17.62
N VAL A 149 17.11 -2.57 -16.52
CA VAL A 149 16.43 -2.01 -15.35
C VAL A 149 17.25 -0.84 -14.81
N LYS A 150 16.59 0.31 -14.57
CA LYS A 150 17.27 1.56 -14.19
C LYS A 150 17.44 1.70 -12.69
N GLY A 151 16.53 1.12 -11.91
CA GLY A 151 16.59 1.22 -10.45
C GLY A 151 15.62 0.30 -9.76
N ILE A 152 15.85 0.10 -8.47
CA ILE A 152 15.06 -0.78 -7.62
C ILE A 152 14.60 0.00 -6.39
N VAL A 153 13.29 0.01 -6.11
CA VAL A 153 12.74 0.29 -4.79
C VAL A 153 12.46 -1.06 -4.13
N LEU A 154 13.14 -1.38 -3.05
CA LEU A 154 13.01 -2.66 -2.34
C LEU A 154 12.23 -2.46 -1.05
N LEU A 155 10.99 -2.95 -0.99
CA LEU A 155 10.21 -2.98 0.24
C LEU A 155 10.75 -4.10 1.14
N GLY A 156 11.45 -3.71 2.19
CA GLY A 156 12.16 -4.61 3.09
C GLY A 156 11.50 -4.82 4.45
N THR A 157 10.20 -4.55 4.61
CA THR A 157 9.49 -4.61 5.90
C THR A 157 9.73 -5.93 6.67
N GLU A 158 9.71 -7.07 5.97
CA GLU A 158 9.96 -8.40 6.56
C GLU A 158 11.42 -8.88 6.44
N MET A 159 12.32 -8.08 5.85
CA MET A 159 13.72 -8.47 5.67
C MET A 159 14.50 -8.39 6.97
N SER A 160 15.32 -9.40 7.21
CA SER A 160 16.46 -9.32 8.13
C SER A 160 17.68 -8.79 7.39
N GLU A 161 18.72 -8.40 8.13
CA GLU A 161 19.99 -7.98 7.54
C GLU A 161 20.61 -9.08 6.65
N GLN A 162 20.48 -10.35 7.06
CA GLN A 162 20.94 -11.50 6.28
C GLN A 162 20.23 -11.64 4.92
N ASP A 163 18.94 -11.35 4.87
CA ASP A 163 18.17 -11.38 3.63
C ASP A 163 18.59 -10.24 2.68
N PHE A 164 19.15 -9.15 3.23
CA PHE A 164 19.60 -8.00 2.45
C PHE A 164 21.01 -8.18 1.86
N ILE A 165 21.88 -9.01 2.45
CA ILE A 165 23.27 -9.21 1.99
C ILE A 165 23.39 -9.40 0.47
N PRO A 166 22.56 -10.22 -0.22
CA PRO A 166 22.64 -10.38 -1.67
C PRO A 166 22.41 -9.09 -2.48
N PHE A 167 21.76 -8.09 -1.89
CA PHE A 167 21.50 -6.80 -2.54
C PHE A 167 22.60 -5.77 -2.32
N THR A 168 23.52 -5.98 -1.37
CA THR A 168 24.56 -5.02 -0.98
C THR A 168 25.44 -4.58 -2.15
N ASN A 169 25.77 -5.52 -3.06
CA ASN A 169 26.59 -5.26 -4.23
C ASN A 169 25.74 -5.17 -5.52
N SER A 170 24.51 -4.70 -5.42
CA SER A 170 23.64 -4.55 -6.58
C SER A 170 24.29 -3.62 -7.64
N PRO A 171 24.44 -4.06 -8.90
CA PRO A 171 24.90 -3.19 -9.97
C PRO A 171 23.82 -2.20 -10.43
N ILE A 172 22.61 -2.30 -9.87
CA ILE A 172 21.47 -1.44 -10.16
C ILE A 172 21.24 -0.55 -8.95
N PRO A 173 21.11 0.79 -9.10
CA PRO A 173 20.77 1.69 -8.01
C PRO A 173 19.55 1.19 -7.21
N LEU A 174 19.66 1.18 -5.88
CA LEU A 174 18.65 0.60 -5.00
C LEU A 174 18.35 1.53 -3.83
N VAL A 175 17.06 1.66 -3.50
CA VAL A 175 16.59 2.31 -2.27
C VAL A 175 15.79 1.30 -1.46
N LEU A 176 16.18 1.09 -0.20
CA LEU A 176 15.45 0.26 0.75
C LEU A 176 14.27 1.07 1.33
N LEU A 177 13.07 0.53 1.25
CA LEU A 177 11.85 1.17 1.72
C LEU A 177 11.27 0.42 2.92
N ASP A 178 10.89 1.18 3.96
CA ASP A 178 10.26 0.71 5.20
C ASP A 178 11.14 -0.21 6.06
N ASN A 179 12.46 -0.13 5.87
CA ASN A 179 13.46 -0.80 6.71
C ASN A 179 14.81 -0.07 6.63
N TYR A 180 15.75 -0.39 7.53
CA TYR A 180 17.17 -0.07 7.44
C TYR A 180 17.98 -1.09 8.23
N PHE A 181 19.28 -1.17 7.95
CA PHE A 181 20.22 -2.03 8.67
C PHE A 181 21.41 -1.18 9.11
N GLU A 182 21.77 -1.26 10.41
CA GLU A 182 22.81 -0.40 10.99
C GLU A 182 24.20 -0.64 10.39
N ASN A 183 24.47 -1.89 9.96
CA ASN A 183 25.75 -2.29 9.40
C ASN A 183 25.80 -2.25 7.88
N GLN A 184 24.78 -1.67 7.22
CA GLN A 184 24.71 -1.61 5.76
C GLN A 184 24.63 -0.14 5.29
N GLU A 185 25.57 0.23 4.42
CA GLU A 185 25.58 1.53 3.76
C GLU A 185 24.63 1.50 2.55
N VAL A 186 23.33 1.73 2.80
CA VAL A 186 22.28 1.72 1.77
C VAL A 186 21.32 2.89 1.97
N ASP A 187 20.88 3.48 0.85
CA ASP A 187 19.83 4.49 0.88
C ASP A 187 18.53 3.89 1.41
N SER A 188 18.00 4.48 2.47
CA SER A 188 16.82 3.97 3.15
C SER A 188 15.77 5.06 3.38
N VAL A 189 14.51 4.71 3.15
CA VAL A 189 13.35 5.55 3.47
C VAL A 189 12.44 4.80 4.42
N LEU A 190 12.27 5.32 5.63
CA LEU A 190 11.47 4.72 6.68
C LEU A 190 10.76 5.80 7.48
N ILE A 191 9.98 5.41 8.47
CA ILE A 191 9.40 6.32 9.46
C ILE A 191 10.20 6.32 10.76
N ASN A 192 10.06 7.37 11.55
CA ASN A 192 10.57 7.36 12.92
C ASN A 192 9.63 6.55 13.83
N ASN A 193 9.80 5.23 13.83
CA ASN A 193 9.01 4.29 14.62
C ASN A 193 9.13 4.55 16.12
N VAL A 194 10.36 4.81 16.60
CA VAL A 194 10.64 5.10 18.02
C VAL A 194 9.85 6.33 18.47
N ARG A 195 9.91 7.42 17.70
CA ARG A 195 9.20 8.66 18.05
C ARG A 195 7.68 8.47 17.97
N GLY A 196 7.17 7.74 16.98
CA GLY A 196 5.75 7.45 16.83
C GLY A 196 5.20 6.69 18.03
N ALA A 197 5.83 5.57 18.39
CA ALA A 197 5.44 4.75 19.54
C ALA A 197 5.59 5.50 20.86
N PHE A 198 6.66 6.27 21.03
CA PHE A 198 6.81 7.17 22.18
C PHE A 198 5.63 8.13 22.31
N THR A 199 5.25 8.78 21.21
CA THR A 199 4.14 9.74 21.19
C THR A 199 2.81 9.07 21.56
N ALA A 200 2.51 7.89 21.00
CA ALA A 200 1.31 7.12 21.30
C ALA A 200 1.23 6.73 22.77
N THR A 201 2.32 6.17 23.29
CA THR A 201 2.41 5.68 24.68
C THR A 201 2.31 6.84 25.67
N ASN A 202 3.03 7.93 25.41
CA ASN A 202 2.97 9.12 26.25
C ASN A 202 1.55 9.72 26.28
N TYR A 203 0.87 9.73 25.14
CA TYR A 203 -0.52 10.16 25.05
C TYR A 203 -1.45 9.29 25.91
N LEU A 204 -1.33 7.96 25.87
CA LEU A 204 -2.07 7.05 26.74
C LEU A 204 -1.81 7.35 28.22
N ILE A 205 -0.55 7.51 28.61
CA ILE A 205 -0.17 7.80 30.01
C ILE A 205 -0.80 9.13 30.47
N GLN A 206 -0.73 10.16 29.64
CA GLN A 206 -1.29 11.46 29.98
C GLN A 206 -2.82 11.42 30.12
N LYS A 207 -3.52 10.67 29.27
CA LYS A 207 -4.99 10.55 29.33
C LYS A 207 -5.47 9.63 30.45
N ARG A 208 -4.85 8.45 30.59
CA ARG A 208 -5.31 7.43 31.55
C ARG A 208 -4.69 7.57 32.94
N LYS A 209 -3.57 8.28 33.08
CA LYS A 209 -2.80 8.37 34.33
C LYS A 209 -2.48 6.99 34.93
N GLN A 210 -2.29 6.01 34.09
CA GLN A 210 -2.03 4.60 34.43
C GLN A 210 -0.95 4.04 33.53
N GLN A 211 -0.34 2.94 33.95
CA GLN A 211 0.69 2.26 33.16
C GLN A 211 0.03 1.53 31.99
N PRO A 212 0.44 1.81 30.75
CA PRO A 212 -0.05 1.06 29.59
C PRO A 212 0.50 -0.36 29.53
N GLY A 213 -0.30 -1.28 28.99
CA GLY A 213 0.16 -2.53 28.43
C GLY A 213 0.56 -2.38 26.95
N TYR A 214 1.07 -3.48 26.40
CA TYR A 214 1.54 -3.53 25.02
C TYR A 214 0.98 -4.74 24.28
N LEU A 215 0.24 -4.51 23.19
CA LEU A 215 -0.21 -5.53 22.26
C LEU A 215 0.84 -5.64 21.15
N ARG A 216 1.79 -6.55 21.36
CA ARG A 216 2.95 -6.74 20.51
C ARG A 216 2.67 -7.79 19.44
N SER A 217 3.24 -7.62 18.26
CA SER A 217 3.19 -8.65 17.21
C SER A 217 3.89 -9.94 17.66
N ALA A 218 3.29 -11.08 17.32
CA ALA A 218 3.93 -12.39 17.46
C ALA A 218 5.06 -12.59 16.42
N TYR A 219 5.06 -11.82 15.32
CA TYR A 219 6.08 -11.87 14.27
C TYR A 219 7.04 -10.70 14.40
N PRO A 220 8.33 -10.94 14.67
CA PRO A 220 9.32 -9.88 14.84
C PRO A 220 9.71 -9.27 13.49
N ILE A 221 9.70 -7.93 13.41
CA ILE A 221 10.30 -7.13 12.36
C ILE A 221 10.96 -5.89 12.97
N ASN A 222 11.94 -5.30 12.29
CA ASN A 222 12.66 -4.13 12.79
C ASN A 222 11.74 -2.98 13.18
N ASN A 223 10.68 -2.73 12.43
CA ASN A 223 9.72 -1.68 12.74
C ASN A 223 9.04 -1.89 14.09
N PHE A 224 8.66 -3.13 14.43
CA PHE A 224 8.02 -3.44 15.71
C PHE A 224 9.01 -3.40 16.88
N GLU A 225 10.28 -3.81 16.67
CA GLU A 225 11.32 -3.64 17.67
C GLU A 225 11.56 -2.14 17.99
N ASN A 226 11.66 -1.30 16.96
CA ASN A 226 11.79 0.14 17.14
C ASN A 226 10.54 0.75 17.83
N ARG A 227 9.33 0.24 17.55
CA ARG A 227 8.10 0.65 18.27
C ARG A 227 8.16 0.24 19.74
N ALA A 228 8.68 -0.94 20.04
CA ALA A 228 8.91 -1.39 21.43
C ALA A 228 9.89 -0.46 22.17
N ASP A 229 11.00 -0.06 21.52
CA ASP A 229 11.94 0.90 22.09
C ASP A 229 11.26 2.24 22.43
N GLY A 230 10.43 2.75 21.54
CA GLY A 230 9.63 3.96 21.75
C GLY A 230 8.65 3.81 22.91
N PHE A 231 7.94 2.69 22.99
CA PHE A 231 7.04 2.35 24.09
C PHE A 231 7.78 2.36 25.43
N TYR A 232 8.85 1.57 25.57
CA TYR A 232 9.59 1.49 26.82
C TYR A 232 10.33 2.79 27.18
N LYS A 233 10.76 3.56 26.18
CA LYS A 233 11.30 4.90 26.41
C LYS A 233 10.27 5.80 27.07
N SER A 234 9.03 5.82 26.58
CA SER A 234 7.95 6.61 27.16
C SER A 234 7.59 6.18 28.58
N ILE A 235 7.56 4.86 28.85
CA ILE A 235 7.36 4.30 30.20
C ILE A 235 8.41 4.86 31.17
N ARG A 236 9.71 4.77 30.80
CA ARG A 236 10.81 5.27 31.65
C ARG A 236 10.77 6.77 31.88
N GLU A 237 10.51 7.57 30.84
CA GLU A 237 10.46 9.04 30.94
C GLU A 237 9.29 9.53 31.80
N ASN A 238 8.22 8.73 31.94
CA ASN A 238 7.11 9.02 32.87
C ASN A 238 7.33 8.42 34.27
N GLY A 239 8.53 7.97 34.62
CA GLY A 239 8.87 7.44 35.96
C GLY A 239 8.23 6.08 36.26
N MET A 240 7.79 5.35 35.26
CA MET A 240 7.17 4.03 35.39
C MET A 240 8.20 2.91 35.14
N SER A 241 7.95 1.73 35.73
CA SER A 241 8.84 0.57 35.52
C SER A 241 8.42 -0.24 34.30
N PRO A 242 9.33 -0.46 33.32
CA PRO A 242 9.04 -1.33 32.16
C PRO A 242 8.55 -2.73 32.54
N SER A 243 9.08 -3.31 33.60
CA SER A 243 8.72 -4.67 34.07
C SER A 243 7.28 -4.80 34.58
N ARG A 244 6.59 -3.68 34.80
CA ARG A 244 5.19 -3.68 35.23
C ARG A 244 4.20 -3.56 34.05
N SER A 245 4.69 -3.36 32.83
CA SER A 245 3.84 -3.34 31.64
C SER A 245 3.43 -4.74 31.26
N ILE A 246 2.13 -4.96 31.14
CA ILE A 246 1.56 -6.23 30.66
C ILE A 246 1.77 -6.27 29.14
N VAL A 247 2.35 -7.34 28.62
CA VAL A 247 2.66 -7.51 27.20
C VAL A 247 2.00 -8.78 26.69
N HIS A 248 1.07 -8.64 25.73
CA HIS A 248 0.47 -9.76 25.03
C HIS A 248 1.02 -9.84 23.61
N ARG A 249 1.35 -11.05 23.15
CA ARG A 249 1.82 -11.29 21.78
C ARG A 249 0.65 -11.78 20.93
N LEU A 250 0.36 -11.06 19.86
CA LEU A 250 -0.80 -11.30 19.01
C LEU A 250 -0.38 -11.41 17.54
N THR A 251 -1.08 -12.23 16.79
CA THR A 251 -0.92 -12.35 15.35
C THR A 251 -1.26 -11.00 14.65
N PRO A 252 -0.45 -10.50 13.73
CA PRO A 252 -0.62 -9.15 13.13
C PRO A 252 -1.70 -9.10 12.04
N SER A 253 -2.86 -9.68 12.31
CA SER A 253 -4.09 -9.58 11.51
C SER A 253 -5.28 -9.36 12.46
N VAL A 254 -6.40 -8.85 11.92
CA VAL A 254 -7.60 -8.59 12.75
C VAL A 254 -8.15 -9.89 13.33
N GLU A 255 -8.27 -10.91 12.49
CA GLU A 255 -8.80 -12.22 12.88
C GLU A 255 -7.88 -12.94 13.85
N GLY A 256 -6.57 -12.96 13.55
CA GLY A 256 -5.58 -13.61 14.39
C GLY A 256 -5.44 -12.93 15.76
N ALA A 257 -5.34 -11.60 15.79
CA ALA A 257 -5.27 -10.86 17.06
C ALA A 257 -6.55 -11.01 17.89
N CYS A 258 -7.72 -11.13 17.25
CA CYS A 258 -8.97 -11.40 17.96
C CYS A 258 -8.98 -12.80 18.57
N ALA A 259 -8.54 -13.80 17.83
CA ALA A 259 -8.47 -15.19 18.30
C ALA A 259 -7.47 -15.32 19.46
N ASP A 260 -6.25 -14.79 19.30
CA ASP A 260 -5.20 -14.83 20.31
C ASP A 260 -5.64 -14.11 21.61
N MET A 261 -6.25 -12.92 21.48
CA MET A 261 -6.73 -12.17 22.64
C MET A 261 -7.91 -12.86 23.31
N ASN A 262 -8.83 -13.51 22.59
CA ASN A 262 -9.89 -14.32 23.19
C ASN A 262 -9.34 -15.48 24.00
N ALA A 263 -8.29 -16.16 23.51
CA ALA A 263 -7.64 -17.23 24.25
C ALA A 263 -7.03 -16.72 25.56
N LEU A 264 -6.29 -15.57 25.52
CA LEU A 264 -5.74 -14.93 26.72
C LEU A 264 -6.83 -14.55 27.75
N LEU A 265 -7.99 -14.09 27.26
CA LEU A 265 -9.12 -13.74 28.12
C LEU A 265 -9.83 -14.97 28.72
N GLU A 266 -9.77 -16.12 28.05
CA GLU A 266 -10.28 -17.39 28.58
C GLU A 266 -9.36 -18.00 29.64
N ASP A 267 -8.06 -17.74 29.56
CA ASP A 267 -7.04 -18.15 30.54
C ASP A 267 -6.92 -17.17 31.72
N ASP A 268 -7.83 -16.15 31.83
CA ASP A 268 -7.81 -15.13 32.88
C ASP A 268 -6.46 -14.37 33.01
N GLU A 269 -5.76 -14.17 31.87
CA GLU A 269 -4.50 -13.43 31.85
C GLU A 269 -4.71 -11.96 32.31
N PRO A 270 -3.76 -11.39 33.07
CA PRO A 270 -3.87 -10.03 33.57
C PRO A 270 -4.05 -9.00 32.45
N LEU A 271 -4.92 -8.02 32.65
CA LEU A 271 -5.19 -6.96 31.70
C LEU A 271 -4.68 -5.61 32.20
N ALA A 272 -4.15 -4.79 31.26
CA ALA A 272 -3.87 -3.40 31.48
C ALA A 272 -5.11 -2.51 31.21
N PRO A 273 -5.25 -1.38 31.90
CA PRO A 273 -6.37 -0.45 31.65
C PRO A 273 -6.28 0.31 30.32
N CYS A 274 -5.13 0.25 29.67
CA CYS A 274 -4.93 0.79 28.34
C CYS A 274 -3.77 0.12 27.62
N TYR A 275 -3.80 0.07 26.30
CA TYR A 275 -2.81 -0.60 25.49
C TYR A 275 -2.34 0.26 24.31
N PHE A 276 -1.02 0.23 24.07
CA PHE A 276 -0.43 0.53 22.78
C PHE A 276 -0.33 -0.77 21.96
N ALA A 277 -0.67 -0.73 20.68
CA ALA A 277 -0.57 -1.85 19.77
C ALA A 277 0.45 -1.58 18.64
N ASP A 278 1.19 -2.60 18.24
CA ASP A 278 2.19 -2.49 17.17
C ASP A 278 1.61 -1.95 15.86
N ASN A 279 0.37 -2.33 15.53
CA ASN A 279 -0.35 -1.77 14.38
C ASN A 279 -1.88 -1.74 14.60
N ASP A 280 -2.59 -1.13 13.66
CA ASP A 280 -4.04 -0.97 13.73
C ASP A 280 -4.82 -2.28 13.59
N GLN A 281 -4.25 -3.30 12.93
CA GLN A 281 -4.91 -4.60 12.79
C GLN A 281 -4.91 -5.33 14.14
N ILE A 282 -3.78 -5.37 14.83
CA ILE A 282 -3.66 -5.92 16.19
C ILE A 282 -4.61 -5.18 17.13
N ALA A 283 -4.60 -3.83 17.09
CA ALA A 283 -5.50 -3.01 17.91
C ALA A 283 -6.96 -3.35 17.67
N THR A 284 -7.36 -3.48 16.40
CA THR A 284 -8.75 -3.78 16.02
C THR A 284 -9.17 -5.17 16.46
N GLY A 285 -8.33 -6.18 16.27
CA GLY A 285 -8.60 -7.55 16.70
C GLY A 285 -8.77 -7.64 18.22
N ALA A 286 -7.87 -7.00 18.97
CA ALA A 286 -7.95 -6.95 20.43
C ALA A 286 -9.22 -6.21 20.92
N ILE A 287 -9.57 -5.07 20.32
CA ILE A 287 -10.83 -4.36 20.64
C ILE A 287 -12.04 -5.25 20.43
N LYS A 288 -12.06 -6.01 19.33
CA LYS A 288 -13.15 -6.96 19.05
C LYS A 288 -13.26 -8.01 20.16
N ALA A 289 -12.15 -8.65 20.54
CA ALA A 289 -12.12 -9.66 21.61
C ALA A 289 -12.56 -9.07 22.97
N PHE A 290 -12.07 -7.88 23.36
CA PHE A 290 -12.49 -7.21 24.58
C PHE A 290 -14.00 -7.00 24.61
N ARG A 291 -14.61 -6.54 23.51
CA ARG A 291 -16.05 -6.32 23.41
C ARG A 291 -16.86 -7.61 23.47
N GLU A 292 -16.40 -8.67 22.82
CA GLU A 292 -17.02 -10.01 22.87
C GLU A 292 -17.07 -10.55 24.30
N LYS A 293 -16.10 -10.23 25.14
CA LYS A 293 -16.04 -10.58 26.57
C LYS A 293 -16.70 -9.54 27.49
N GLY A 294 -17.35 -8.52 26.93
CA GLY A 294 -18.14 -7.53 27.68
C GLY A 294 -17.37 -6.31 28.18
N TYR A 295 -16.09 -6.16 27.88
CA TYR A 295 -15.35 -4.94 28.23
C TYR A 295 -15.78 -3.77 27.34
N ARG A 296 -15.93 -2.60 27.95
CA ARG A 296 -16.27 -1.36 27.24
C ARG A 296 -14.99 -0.65 26.80
N VAL A 297 -14.80 -0.55 25.50
CA VAL A 297 -13.75 0.30 24.91
C VAL A 297 -14.39 1.63 24.53
N PRO A 298 -13.91 2.79 25.02
CA PRO A 298 -12.63 3.04 25.73
C PRO A 298 -12.75 3.06 27.28
N LEU A 299 -13.90 2.82 27.87
CA LEU A 299 -14.14 3.10 29.30
C LEU A 299 -13.35 2.16 30.23
N ASP A 300 -13.48 0.86 30.03
CA ASP A 300 -12.78 -0.15 30.84
C ASP A 300 -11.34 -0.31 30.34
N ILE A 301 -11.16 -0.41 29.02
CA ILE A 301 -9.87 -0.55 28.37
C ILE A 301 -9.76 0.46 27.21
N SER A 302 -8.73 1.30 27.21
CA SER A 302 -8.41 2.20 26.10
C SER A 302 -7.33 1.59 25.20
N VAL A 303 -7.42 1.82 23.89
CA VAL A 303 -6.45 1.25 22.92
C VAL A 303 -6.01 2.32 21.92
N ILE A 304 -4.71 2.35 21.61
CA ILE A 304 -4.12 3.14 20.52
C ILE A 304 -3.36 2.24 19.58
N GLY A 305 -3.57 2.41 18.28
CA GLY A 305 -2.89 1.69 17.22
C GLY A 305 -1.72 2.43 16.61
N PHE A 306 -1.29 1.94 15.46
CA PHE A 306 -0.23 2.53 14.63
C PHE A 306 -0.53 2.22 13.17
N ASP A 307 -0.28 3.15 12.25
CA ASP A 307 -0.36 3.18 10.80
C ASP A 307 -1.44 4.12 10.23
N ASP A 308 -2.57 4.31 10.87
CA ASP A 308 -3.75 5.04 10.40
C ASP A 308 -4.27 4.49 9.05
N VAL A 309 -4.63 3.22 9.07
CA VAL A 309 -5.31 2.58 7.94
C VAL A 309 -6.81 2.93 7.93
N PRO A 310 -7.52 2.85 6.76
CA PRO A 310 -8.94 3.20 6.68
C PRO A 310 -9.83 2.52 7.73
N LEU A 311 -9.50 1.29 8.09
CA LEU A 311 -10.22 0.52 9.11
C LEU A 311 -10.42 1.29 10.43
N CYS A 312 -9.47 2.14 10.82
CA CYS A 312 -9.53 2.94 12.05
C CYS A 312 -10.78 3.83 12.16
N THR A 313 -11.36 4.22 11.02
CA THR A 313 -12.56 5.06 10.98
C THR A 313 -13.86 4.28 10.94
N TYR A 314 -13.81 3.00 10.59
CA TYR A 314 -14.99 2.14 10.42
C TYR A 314 -15.30 1.27 11.62
N ILE A 315 -14.32 1.03 12.50
CA ILE A 315 -14.57 0.27 13.74
C ILE A 315 -15.26 1.14 14.80
N GLU A 316 -15.93 0.50 15.76
CA GLU A 316 -16.58 1.16 16.89
C GLU A 316 -15.91 0.71 18.19
N PRO A 317 -15.35 1.63 19.00
CA PRO A 317 -15.17 3.04 18.68
C PRO A 317 -14.08 3.29 17.62
N PRO A 318 -14.13 4.41 16.87
CA PRO A 318 -13.07 4.78 15.96
C PRO A 318 -11.71 4.84 16.64
N LEU A 319 -10.69 4.19 16.04
CA LEU A 319 -9.38 3.96 16.65
C LEU A 319 -8.47 5.19 16.59
N SER A 320 -8.01 5.64 17.74
CA SER A 320 -6.88 6.57 17.87
C SER A 320 -5.59 5.83 17.45
N THR A 321 -4.72 6.49 16.70
CA THR A 321 -3.57 5.83 16.09
C THR A 321 -2.44 6.81 15.76
N ILE A 322 -1.31 6.29 15.33
CA ILE A 322 -0.22 7.07 14.74
C ILE A 322 -0.32 6.99 13.21
N ARG A 323 -0.48 8.14 12.57
CA ARG A 323 -0.52 8.22 11.10
C ARG A 323 0.86 8.12 10.50
N VAL A 324 1.02 7.15 9.60
CA VAL A 324 2.17 6.98 8.70
C VAL A 324 1.83 7.63 7.35
N PRO A 325 2.66 8.56 6.83
CA PRO A 325 2.42 9.19 5.53
C PRO A 325 2.88 8.28 4.37
N LYS A 326 2.22 7.14 4.20
CA LYS A 326 2.57 6.03 3.30
C LYS A 326 2.85 6.46 1.86
N GLN A 327 1.94 7.23 1.26
CA GLN A 327 2.14 7.73 -0.11
C GLN A 327 3.37 8.63 -0.23
N TYR A 328 3.65 9.44 0.78
CA TYR A 328 4.83 10.31 0.78
C TYR A 328 6.13 9.51 0.86
N MET A 329 6.15 8.43 1.67
CA MET A 329 7.29 7.51 1.74
C MET A 329 7.60 6.89 0.37
N GLY A 330 6.57 6.38 -0.32
CA GLY A 330 6.73 5.83 -1.67
C GLY A 330 7.28 6.86 -2.66
N LYS A 331 6.75 8.09 -2.65
CA LYS A 331 7.28 9.20 -3.47
C LYS A 331 8.73 9.52 -3.15
N LEU A 332 9.07 9.59 -1.86
CA LEU A 332 10.41 9.92 -1.41
C LEU A 332 11.44 8.87 -1.84
N ALA A 333 11.08 7.58 -1.77
CA ALA A 333 11.92 6.49 -2.24
C ALA A 333 12.25 6.60 -3.73
N VAL A 334 11.26 6.91 -4.58
CA VAL A 334 11.49 7.10 -6.02
C VAL A 334 12.33 8.37 -6.29
N ARG A 335 12.10 9.44 -5.55
CA ARG A 335 12.93 10.68 -5.67
C ARG A 335 14.39 10.38 -5.40
N ARG A 336 14.65 9.70 -4.29
CA ARG A 336 16.02 9.33 -3.93
C ARG A 336 16.63 8.36 -4.96
N LEU A 337 15.85 7.40 -5.43
CA LEU A 337 16.30 6.48 -6.49
C LEU A 337 16.68 7.22 -7.78
N CYS A 338 15.92 8.26 -8.16
CA CYS A 338 16.24 9.08 -9.33
C CYS A 338 17.54 9.87 -9.16
N GLU A 339 17.87 10.31 -7.94
CA GLU A 339 19.17 10.93 -7.64
C GLU A 339 20.31 9.92 -7.83
N LEU A 340 20.17 8.70 -7.30
CA LEU A 340 21.16 7.62 -7.47
C LEU A 340 21.34 7.18 -8.93
N ILE A 341 20.27 7.17 -9.73
CA ILE A 341 20.37 6.89 -11.17
C ILE A 341 21.19 7.94 -11.90
N GLN A 342 21.13 9.21 -11.46
CA GLN A 342 21.86 10.32 -12.07
C GLN A 342 23.31 10.42 -11.56
N ASP A 343 23.53 10.08 -10.31
CA ASP A 343 24.83 10.15 -9.63
C ASP A 343 25.00 8.89 -8.75
N PRO A 344 25.54 7.79 -9.31
CA PRO A 344 25.73 6.53 -8.58
C PRO A 344 26.72 6.60 -7.42
N ASP A 345 27.63 7.57 -7.42
CA ASP A 345 28.64 7.77 -6.37
C ASP A 345 28.11 8.62 -5.21
N ASN A 346 26.80 8.91 -5.19
CA ASN A 346 26.18 9.71 -4.14
C ASN A 346 26.25 9.01 -2.78
N ILE A 347 26.46 9.79 -1.72
CA ILE A 347 26.57 9.26 -0.35
C ILE A 347 25.22 8.63 0.08
N PRO A 348 25.21 7.40 0.58
CA PRO A 348 24.01 6.76 1.12
C PRO A 348 23.40 7.57 2.27
N VAL A 349 22.08 7.69 2.28
CA VAL A 349 21.36 8.43 3.32
C VAL A 349 20.23 7.60 3.91
N LYS A 350 20.02 7.74 5.21
CA LYS A 350 18.85 7.22 5.93
C LYS A 350 17.84 8.36 6.12
N MET A 351 16.68 8.26 5.49
CA MET A 351 15.63 9.28 5.56
C MET A 351 14.48 8.80 6.45
N GLU A 352 14.31 9.45 7.60
CA GLU A 352 13.21 9.18 8.51
C GLU A 352 12.05 10.18 8.31
N VAL A 353 10.89 9.67 7.92
CA VAL A 353 9.69 10.48 7.74
C VAL A 353 8.93 10.60 9.06
N ALA A 354 8.51 11.81 9.40
CA ALA A 354 7.76 12.07 10.62
C ALA A 354 6.36 11.45 10.59
N THR A 355 5.92 10.98 11.74
CA THR A 355 4.56 10.47 11.99
C THR A 355 3.74 11.47 12.80
N SER A 356 2.42 11.31 12.85
CA SER A 356 1.52 12.18 13.62
C SER A 356 0.47 11.40 14.39
N LEU A 357 0.14 11.87 15.59
CA LEU A 357 -0.94 11.33 16.39
C LEU A 357 -2.31 11.73 15.80
N ILE A 358 -3.20 10.76 15.68
CA ILE A 358 -4.59 10.94 15.31
C ILE A 358 -5.46 10.51 16.49
N ASP A 359 -6.01 11.49 17.19
CA ASP A 359 -6.94 11.25 18.30
C ASP A 359 -8.34 10.98 17.75
N ARG A 360 -8.95 9.88 18.22
CA ARG A 360 -10.34 9.48 17.91
C ARG A 360 -11.06 9.11 19.20
N LYS A 361 -11.85 8.01 19.19
CA LYS A 361 -12.75 7.66 20.30
C LYS A 361 -12.33 6.42 21.09
N SER A 362 -11.21 5.78 20.76
CA SER A 362 -10.74 4.56 21.43
C SER A 362 -9.98 4.80 22.73
N ILE A 363 -9.86 6.06 23.17
CA ILE A 363 -9.19 6.47 24.40
C ILE A 363 -10.13 7.39 25.18
N SER A 364 -10.36 7.09 26.46
CA SER A 364 -11.06 7.97 27.39
C SER A 364 -10.11 8.53 28.44
N PRO A 365 -10.32 9.76 28.93
CA PRO A 365 -9.68 10.21 30.16
C PRO A 365 -10.03 9.29 31.32
N ARG A 366 -9.15 9.21 32.32
CA ARG A 366 -9.51 8.60 33.61
C ARG A 366 -10.54 9.49 34.26
N THR A 367 -11.72 8.96 34.58
CA THR A 367 -12.73 9.59 35.43
C THR A 367 -12.28 9.53 36.88
#